data_36dd5d6bddf333de18e20f60946856e8
#
_entry.id   36dd5d6bddf333de18e20f60946856e8
#
_cell.length_a   1.000
_cell.length_b   1.000
_cell.length_c   1.000
_cell.angle_alpha   90.00
_cell.angle_beta   90.00
_cell.angle_gamma   90.00
#
_symmetry.space_group_name_H-M   'P 1'
#
loop_
_entity.id
_entity.type
_entity.pdbx_description
1 polymer ?
#
loop_
_entity_poly.entity_id
_entity_poly.type
_entity_poly.pdbx_seq_one_letter_code
_entity_poly.pdbx_strand_id
1 'polypeptide(L)'
;MRFWAAFVGFLLLLSAPAKSAGDLHVVDLTDEFDRFVMATENMADAQRIRAFETQIGPIGNGFYARERNPDGYDFRVLLQLKTYPQRRNATLTVSRRFNDLFARARQNFEAVFGPVSSRQPVFLLDSMGELDGGTRDLDGGLTLLFGADVIAEVHSGKDMAAFFYHELFHLYRQSRDIDCAAIWCSLWEEGLATYVSSRLDPNANDDELVLNLPEPIRPVVEANRGRAVCEVVRRLDSTADRDFSALFQGDDRLPGFPSRMGYYIGYLVAADAGRRYGLHRLADMSVVEARPLIDAALSRMATCSTEIAEVRGRSRTHRVSN
;
A
#
# COMPACT_ATOMS: atom_id res chain seq x y z
N MET A 1 66.08 -31.26 20.48
CA MET A 1 64.86 -30.71 21.06
C MET A 1 64.42 -29.49 20.23
N ARG A 2 63.41 -29.63 19.39
CA ARG A 2 62.89 -28.52 18.54
C ARG A 2 61.50 -28.15 19.07
N PHE A 3 61.35 -26.93 19.61
CA PHE A 3 60.11 -26.39 20.06
C PHE A 3 59.34 -25.77 18.84
N TRP A 4 58.19 -26.30 18.57
CA TRP A 4 57.22 -25.68 17.63
C TRP A 4 56.31 -24.76 18.44
N ALA A 5 56.32 -23.46 18.15
CA ALA A 5 55.37 -22.50 18.65
C ALA A 5 54.18 -22.45 17.68
N ALA A 6 53.02 -22.86 18.17
CA ALA A 6 51.75 -22.72 17.43
C ALA A 6 51.24 -21.29 17.56
N PHE A 7 51.16 -20.57 16.44
CA PHE A 7 50.54 -19.23 16.35
C PHE A 7 49.03 -19.42 16.17
N VAL A 8 48.24 -19.17 17.20
CA VAL A 8 46.77 -19.12 17.11
C VAL A 8 46.38 -17.71 16.65
N GLY A 9 46.11 -17.59 15.36
CA GLY A 9 45.54 -16.35 14.78
C GLY A 9 44.09 -16.16 15.22
N PHE A 10 43.84 -15.16 16.05
CA PHE A 10 42.50 -14.74 16.45
C PHE A 10 41.89 -13.89 15.30
N LEU A 11 41.03 -14.51 14.50
CA LEU A 11 40.28 -13.81 13.43
C LEU A 11 39.20 -12.96 14.08
N LEU A 12 39.47 -11.67 14.28
CA LEU A 12 38.44 -10.68 14.62
C LEU A 12 37.51 -10.50 13.42
N LEU A 13 36.38 -11.17 13.46
CA LEU A 13 35.23 -10.85 12.58
C LEU A 13 34.73 -9.46 12.98
N LEU A 14 35.16 -8.45 12.23
CA LEU A 14 34.55 -7.13 12.24
C LEU A 14 33.17 -7.28 11.65
N SER A 15 32.13 -7.48 12.50
CA SER A 15 30.74 -7.30 12.13
C SER A 15 30.56 -5.83 11.76
N ALA A 16 30.33 -5.56 10.48
CA ALA A 16 29.89 -4.24 10.05
C ALA A 16 28.64 -3.87 10.86
N PRO A 17 28.56 -2.64 11.39
CA PRO A 17 27.37 -2.21 12.10
C PRO A 17 26.19 -2.31 11.13
N ALA A 18 25.18 -3.10 11.50
CA ALA A 18 23.89 -3.06 10.82
C ALA A 18 23.44 -1.59 10.84
N LYS A 19 23.24 -1.00 9.65
CA LYS A 19 22.66 0.35 9.56
C LYS A 19 21.37 0.30 10.37
N SER A 20 21.32 1.05 11.47
CA SER A 20 20.12 1.24 12.27
C SER A 20 19.02 1.67 11.31
N ALA A 21 17.92 0.94 11.31
CA ALA A 21 16.72 1.38 10.59
C ALA A 21 16.40 2.78 11.12
N GLY A 22 16.39 3.78 10.21
CA GLY A 22 16.21 5.18 10.56
C GLY A 22 14.83 5.43 11.14
N ASP A 23 14.71 6.44 11.98
CA ASP A 23 13.41 6.97 12.39
C ASP A 23 12.61 7.38 11.15
N LEU A 24 11.29 7.16 11.16
CA LEU A 24 10.40 7.57 10.07
C LEU A 24 10.42 9.10 9.94
N HIS A 25 11.05 9.58 8.88
CA HIS A 25 11.18 11.00 8.57
C HIS A 25 10.27 11.36 7.39
N VAL A 26 9.42 12.37 7.56
CA VAL A 26 8.58 12.88 6.48
C VAL A 26 9.29 14.03 5.78
N VAL A 27 9.36 13.95 4.46
CA VAL A 27 9.83 15.02 3.57
C VAL A 27 8.61 15.54 2.80
N ASP A 28 8.24 16.79 3.07
CA ASP A 28 7.15 17.46 2.34
C ASP A 28 7.70 18.19 1.11
N LEU A 29 7.26 17.77 -0.07
CA LEU A 29 7.66 18.31 -1.37
C LEU A 29 6.56 19.19 -2.00
N THR A 30 5.44 19.41 -1.31
CA THR A 30 4.29 20.15 -1.87
C THR A 30 4.61 21.62 -2.13
N ASP A 31 5.36 22.26 -1.24
CA ASP A 31 5.79 23.64 -1.42
C ASP A 31 6.78 23.81 -2.58
N GLU A 32 7.61 22.80 -2.83
CA GLU A 32 8.57 22.81 -3.94
C GLU A 32 7.84 22.66 -5.28
N PHE A 33 6.87 21.76 -5.33
CA PHE A 33 5.98 21.60 -6.48
C PHE A 33 5.17 22.88 -6.73
N ASP A 34 4.57 23.50 -5.71
CA ASP A 34 3.82 24.75 -5.79
C ASP A 34 4.68 25.88 -6.38
N ARG A 35 5.86 26.10 -5.82
CA ARG A 35 6.79 27.12 -6.31
C ARG A 35 7.14 26.91 -7.77
N PHE A 36 7.40 25.67 -8.18
CA PHE A 36 7.69 25.35 -9.57
C PHE A 36 6.51 25.68 -10.48
N VAL A 37 5.29 25.26 -10.14
CA VAL A 37 4.10 25.54 -10.97
C VAL A 37 3.88 27.04 -11.16
N MET A 38 3.98 27.81 -10.06
CA MET A 38 3.80 29.26 -10.12
C MET A 38 4.91 29.97 -10.91
N ALA A 39 6.15 29.55 -10.74
CA ALA A 39 7.29 30.15 -11.45
C ALA A 39 7.28 29.86 -12.97
N THR A 40 6.63 28.79 -13.39
CA THR A 40 6.61 28.34 -14.80
C THR A 40 5.28 28.58 -15.50
N GLU A 41 4.33 29.27 -14.88
CA GLU A 41 2.96 29.45 -15.38
C GLU A 41 2.93 30.06 -16.79
N ASN A 42 3.80 31.04 -17.08
CA ASN A 42 3.86 31.75 -18.34
C ASN A 42 4.86 31.17 -19.35
N MET A 43 5.46 30.01 -19.06
CA MET A 43 6.36 29.35 -20.02
C MET A 43 5.57 28.68 -21.14
N ALA A 44 6.16 28.59 -22.33
CA ALA A 44 5.63 27.75 -23.40
C ALA A 44 5.66 26.26 -22.97
N ASP A 45 4.66 25.48 -23.38
CA ASP A 45 4.46 24.08 -22.94
C ASP A 45 5.74 23.23 -23.03
N ALA A 46 6.45 23.27 -24.17
CA ALA A 46 7.69 22.53 -24.35
C ALA A 46 8.83 22.96 -23.41
N GLN A 47 8.88 24.24 -23.03
CA GLN A 47 9.87 24.73 -22.07
C GLN A 47 9.49 24.30 -20.66
N ARG A 48 8.20 24.33 -20.34
CA ARG A 48 7.67 23.93 -19.05
C ARG A 48 7.91 22.46 -18.76
N ILE A 49 7.72 21.57 -19.75
CA ILE A 49 8.04 20.15 -19.65
C ILE A 49 9.53 19.94 -19.35
N ARG A 50 10.43 20.58 -20.13
CA ARG A 50 11.88 20.44 -19.90
C ARG A 50 12.31 20.96 -18.53
N ALA A 51 11.71 22.07 -18.07
CA ALA A 51 11.95 22.58 -16.73
C ALA A 51 11.47 21.59 -15.65
N PHE A 52 10.29 20.97 -15.85
CA PHE A 52 9.75 19.95 -14.96
C PHE A 52 10.69 18.74 -14.87
N GLU A 53 11.11 18.19 -15.98
CA GLU A 53 12.06 17.06 -16.02
C GLU A 53 13.37 17.36 -15.28
N THR A 54 13.86 18.60 -15.39
CA THR A 54 15.16 18.98 -14.81
C THR A 54 15.04 19.31 -13.32
N GLN A 55 13.96 19.95 -12.88
CA GLN A 55 13.84 20.49 -11.53
C GLN A 55 12.98 19.61 -10.61
N ILE A 56 11.92 19.02 -11.16
CA ILE A 56 10.96 18.21 -10.39
C ILE A 56 11.21 16.71 -10.61
N GLY A 57 11.59 16.30 -11.82
CA GLY A 57 11.86 14.89 -12.14
C GLY A 57 12.71 14.16 -11.10
N PRO A 58 13.83 14.72 -10.62
CA PRO A 58 14.72 14.04 -9.67
C PRO A 58 14.23 14.01 -8.21
N ILE A 59 13.29 14.87 -7.82
CA ILE A 59 12.85 14.92 -6.42
C ILE A 59 11.97 13.71 -6.05
N GLY A 60 11.84 13.46 -4.77
CA GLY A 60 11.02 12.35 -4.28
C GLY A 60 11.53 10.97 -4.75
N ASN A 61 12.86 10.77 -4.77
CA ASN A 61 13.49 9.54 -5.26
C ASN A 61 13.10 9.18 -6.71
N GLY A 62 12.99 10.17 -7.58
CA GLY A 62 12.63 9.95 -8.98
C GLY A 62 11.15 9.67 -9.23
N PHE A 63 10.27 9.95 -8.26
CA PHE A 63 8.82 9.75 -8.44
C PHE A 63 8.28 10.40 -9.71
N TYR A 64 8.78 11.59 -10.07
CA TYR A 64 8.36 12.34 -11.24
C TYR A 64 9.19 12.06 -12.49
N ALA A 65 10.16 11.15 -12.44
CA ALA A 65 11.04 10.86 -13.56
C ALA A 65 10.25 10.28 -14.74
N ARG A 66 10.63 10.69 -15.97
CA ARG A 66 10.00 10.23 -17.22
C ARG A 66 10.09 8.71 -17.37
N GLU A 67 11.23 8.14 -16.97
CA GLU A 67 11.56 6.73 -17.10
C GLU A 67 10.59 5.83 -16.34
N ARG A 68 10.03 6.34 -15.24
CA ARG A 68 9.07 5.58 -14.43
C ARG A 68 7.72 5.37 -15.15
N ASN A 69 7.31 6.33 -15.95
CA ASN A 69 6.04 6.26 -16.67
C ASN A 69 6.14 7.07 -17.99
N PRO A 70 6.82 6.52 -19.00
CA PRO A 70 7.15 7.26 -20.23
C PRO A 70 5.94 7.55 -21.12
N ASP A 71 4.94 6.63 -21.11
CA ASP A 71 3.78 6.74 -21.98
C ASP A 71 2.89 7.93 -21.61
N GLY A 72 2.70 8.85 -22.55
CA GLY A 72 1.89 10.05 -22.33
C GLY A 72 2.45 11.03 -21.31
N TYR A 73 3.73 10.93 -20.94
CA TYR A 73 4.37 11.77 -19.92
C TYR A 73 4.13 13.27 -20.12
N ASP A 74 4.42 13.79 -21.31
CA ASP A 74 4.26 15.21 -21.61
C ASP A 74 2.82 15.67 -21.40
N PHE A 75 1.87 14.88 -21.88
CA PHE A 75 0.45 15.17 -21.72
C PHE A 75 0.04 15.20 -20.24
N ARG A 76 0.45 14.18 -19.47
CA ARG A 76 0.13 14.12 -18.03
C ARG A 76 0.73 15.28 -17.27
N VAL A 77 2.03 15.55 -17.46
CA VAL A 77 2.71 16.68 -16.81
C VAL A 77 1.99 17.98 -17.12
N LEU A 78 1.73 18.28 -18.41
CA LEU A 78 1.04 19.52 -18.78
C LEU A 78 -0.36 19.62 -18.24
N LEU A 79 -1.13 18.51 -18.26
CA LEU A 79 -2.48 18.48 -17.70
C LEU A 79 -2.44 18.82 -16.21
N GLN A 80 -1.57 18.17 -15.45
CA GLN A 80 -1.45 18.38 -14.01
C GLN A 80 -0.97 19.79 -13.67
N LEU A 81 0.00 20.32 -14.39
CA LEU A 81 0.48 21.69 -14.18
C LEU A 81 -0.58 22.74 -14.52
N LYS A 82 -1.40 22.52 -15.57
CA LYS A 82 -2.48 23.44 -15.97
C LYS A 82 -3.68 23.40 -15.04
N THR A 83 -3.96 22.25 -14.45
CA THR A 83 -5.10 22.08 -13.52
C THR A 83 -4.74 22.36 -12.06
N TYR A 84 -3.46 22.40 -11.71
CA TYR A 84 -2.98 22.64 -10.35
C TYR A 84 -3.60 23.87 -9.66
N PRO A 85 -3.74 25.06 -10.31
CA PRO A 85 -4.35 26.21 -9.65
C PRO A 85 -5.73 25.95 -9.06
N GLN A 86 -6.49 25.01 -9.63
CA GLN A 86 -7.85 24.65 -9.16
C GLN A 86 -7.83 23.89 -7.84
N ARG A 87 -6.80 23.04 -7.61
CA ARG A 87 -6.64 22.21 -6.41
C ARG A 87 -5.61 22.74 -5.41
N ARG A 88 -4.81 23.75 -5.80
CA ARG A 88 -3.70 24.30 -5.02
C ARG A 88 -4.01 24.52 -3.54
N ASN A 89 -5.09 25.25 -3.24
CA ASN A 89 -5.44 25.58 -1.87
C ASN A 89 -5.80 24.34 -1.02
N ALA A 90 -6.45 23.36 -1.63
CA ALA A 90 -6.80 22.10 -0.99
C ALA A 90 -5.55 21.26 -0.71
N THR A 91 -4.67 21.11 -1.71
CA THR A 91 -3.37 20.41 -1.60
C THR A 91 -2.50 21.01 -0.49
N LEU A 92 -2.31 22.34 -0.48
CA LEU A 92 -1.52 23.02 0.56
C LEU A 92 -2.20 22.99 1.94
N THR A 93 -3.52 22.81 2.01
CA THR A 93 -4.22 22.61 3.29
C THR A 93 -3.93 21.23 3.87
N VAL A 94 -3.83 20.21 3.03
CA VAL A 94 -3.37 18.87 3.44
C VAL A 94 -1.94 18.97 3.98
N SER A 95 -1.01 19.57 3.23
CA SER A 95 0.39 19.72 3.63
C SER A 95 0.53 20.32 5.03
N ARG A 96 -0.13 21.44 5.30
CA ARG A 96 -0.06 22.11 6.61
C ARG A 96 -0.51 21.28 7.81
N ARG A 97 -1.34 20.25 7.60
CA ARG A 97 -1.90 19.41 8.66
C ARG A 97 -1.29 18.01 8.71
N PHE A 98 -0.63 17.61 7.64
CA PHE A 98 -0.19 16.23 7.42
C PHE A 98 0.72 15.74 8.54
N ASN A 99 1.79 16.48 8.83
CA ASN A 99 2.79 16.06 9.82
C ASN A 99 2.20 15.78 11.19
N ASP A 100 1.29 16.66 11.66
CA ASP A 100 0.64 16.48 12.96
C ASP A 100 -0.32 15.28 12.98
N LEU A 101 -1.08 15.08 11.89
CA LEU A 101 -2.02 13.96 11.77
C LEU A 101 -1.28 12.63 11.66
N PHE A 102 -0.27 12.58 10.81
CA PHE A 102 0.54 11.39 10.59
C PHE A 102 1.34 11.01 11.84
N ALA A 103 1.95 11.98 12.53
CA ALA A 103 2.70 11.75 13.77
C ALA A 103 1.81 11.13 14.86
N ARG A 104 0.57 11.62 15.03
CA ARG A 104 -0.40 11.05 15.98
C ARG A 104 -0.80 9.63 15.59
N ALA A 105 -1.13 9.41 14.32
CA ALA A 105 -1.47 8.07 13.84
C ALA A 105 -0.30 7.10 14.03
N ARG A 106 0.92 7.51 13.68
CA ARG A 106 2.13 6.74 13.91
C ARG A 106 2.31 6.38 15.37
N GLN A 107 2.20 7.34 16.29
CA GLN A 107 2.32 7.10 17.73
C GLN A 107 1.33 6.05 18.22
N ASN A 108 0.06 6.14 17.81
CA ASN A 108 -0.97 5.18 18.16
C ASN A 108 -0.69 3.79 17.57
N PHE A 109 -0.24 3.73 16.33
CA PHE A 109 0.16 2.48 15.66
C PHE A 109 1.34 1.81 16.38
N GLU A 110 2.38 2.58 16.68
CA GLU A 110 3.59 2.10 17.35
C GLU A 110 3.33 1.67 18.81
N ALA A 111 2.34 2.26 19.48
CA ALA A 111 1.91 1.80 20.80
C ALA A 111 1.37 0.36 20.79
N VAL A 112 0.85 -0.09 19.64
CA VAL A 112 0.34 -1.46 19.46
C VAL A 112 1.41 -2.39 18.89
N PHE A 113 2.06 -2.00 17.78
CA PHE A 113 2.94 -2.88 17.01
C PHE A 113 4.45 -2.71 17.30
N GLY A 114 4.81 -1.70 18.07
CA GLY A 114 6.20 -1.29 18.24
C GLY A 114 6.68 -0.36 17.12
N PRO A 115 7.95 0.09 17.19
CA PRO A 115 8.49 1.07 16.28
C PRO A 115 8.42 0.64 14.82
N VAL A 116 7.96 1.55 13.95
CA VAL A 116 8.01 1.42 12.50
C VAL A 116 9.21 2.19 11.98
N SER A 117 9.99 1.56 11.13
CA SER A 117 11.19 2.17 10.54
C SER A 117 11.23 1.95 9.03
N SER A 118 11.83 2.89 8.32
CA SER A 118 12.07 2.78 6.88
C SER A 118 13.51 3.16 6.55
N ARG A 119 14.04 2.60 5.46
CA ARG A 119 15.34 3.03 4.90
C ARG A 119 15.22 4.31 4.11
N GLN A 120 14.02 4.56 3.57
CA GLN A 120 13.70 5.74 2.79
C GLN A 120 12.84 6.69 3.62
N PRO A 121 12.92 8.01 3.40
CA PRO A 121 11.96 8.94 3.96
C PRO A 121 10.55 8.63 3.46
N VAL A 122 9.56 9.04 4.23
CA VAL A 122 8.18 9.12 3.78
C VAL A 122 8.01 10.45 3.04
N PHE A 123 7.52 10.42 1.81
CA PHE A 123 7.27 11.66 1.07
C PHE A 123 5.79 12.04 1.10
N LEU A 124 5.55 13.32 1.38
CA LEU A 124 4.30 13.99 1.03
C LEU A 124 4.56 14.83 -0.23
N LEU A 125 3.78 14.62 -1.28
CA LEU A 125 4.00 15.25 -2.58
C LEU A 125 2.68 15.50 -3.32
N ASP A 126 2.70 16.29 -4.38
CA ASP A 126 1.61 16.29 -5.37
C ASP A 126 1.77 15.05 -6.25
N SER A 127 0.89 14.07 -6.11
CA SER A 127 1.03 12.80 -6.82
C SER A 127 0.63 12.87 -8.29
N MET A 128 0.21 14.03 -8.76
CA MET A 128 -0.35 14.22 -10.10
C MET A 128 -1.56 13.30 -10.38
N GLY A 129 -2.36 13.04 -9.36
CA GLY A 129 -3.56 12.21 -9.41
C GLY A 129 -3.29 10.69 -9.34
N GLU A 130 -2.05 10.26 -9.03
CA GLU A 130 -1.71 8.83 -9.07
C GLU A 130 -2.16 8.05 -7.84
N LEU A 131 -2.01 8.61 -6.65
CA LEU A 131 -2.29 7.91 -5.39
C LEU A 131 -2.60 8.89 -4.25
N ASP A 132 -3.38 8.44 -3.28
CA ASP A 132 -3.55 9.07 -1.98
C ASP A 132 -2.47 8.62 -0.98
N GLY A 133 -2.18 7.33 -0.93
CA GLY A 133 -1.11 6.71 -0.17
C GLY A 133 -0.66 5.41 -0.81
N GLY A 134 0.55 4.96 -0.47
CA GLY A 134 1.08 3.68 -0.91
C GLY A 134 2.58 3.63 -1.07
N THR A 135 3.11 2.44 -1.23
CA THR A 135 4.53 2.21 -1.47
C THR A 135 4.83 2.08 -2.96
N ARG A 136 5.98 2.61 -3.37
CA ARG A 136 6.54 2.45 -4.71
C ARG A 136 8.01 2.06 -4.63
N ASP A 137 8.43 1.20 -5.55
CA ASP A 137 9.85 0.96 -5.76
C ASP A 137 10.41 2.10 -6.60
N LEU A 138 11.22 2.93 -5.97
CA LEU A 138 11.83 4.13 -6.55
C LEU A 138 13.35 4.08 -6.41
N ASP A 139 14.03 5.11 -6.90
CA ASP A 139 15.46 5.27 -6.70
C ASP A 139 15.79 5.21 -5.20
N GLY A 140 16.58 4.21 -4.82
CA GLY A 140 16.91 3.95 -3.41
C GLY A 140 16.05 2.87 -2.73
N GLY A 141 15.02 2.33 -3.39
CA GLY A 141 14.19 1.21 -2.94
C GLY A 141 12.77 1.58 -2.55
N LEU A 142 12.09 0.65 -1.91
CA LEU A 142 10.69 0.77 -1.57
C LEU A 142 10.43 1.97 -0.64
N THR A 143 9.58 2.88 -1.11
CA THR A 143 9.36 4.21 -0.53
C THR A 143 7.86 4.43 -0.27
N LEU A 144 7.49 4.83 0.94
CA LEU A 144 6.12 5.22 1.27
C LEU A 144 5.86 6.65 0.83
N LEU A 145 4.78 6.85 0.10
CA LEU A 145 4.37 8.12 -0.50
C LEU A 145 2.94 8.46 -0.09
N PHE A 146 2.68 9.76 0.04
CA PHE A 146 1.35 10.32 0.22
C PHE A 146 1.11 11.43 -0.79
N GLY A 147 0.03 11.32 -1.57
CA GLY A 147 -0.39 12.29 -2.58
C GLY A 147 -1.30 13.35 -1.97
N ALA A 148 -0.77 14.52 -1.66
CA ALA A 148 -1.53 15.59 -1.02
C ALA A 148 -2.72 16.07 -1.88
N ASP A 149 -2.59 16.00 -3.19
CA ASP A 149 -3.63 16.32 -4.17
C ASP A 149 -4.81 15.33 -4.11
N VAL A 150 -4.51 14.02 -4.12
CA VAL A 150 -5.55 12.98 -4.04
C VAL A 150 -6.13 12.91 -2.62
N ILE A 151 -5.32 13.05 -1.58
CA ILE A 151 -5.81 13.19 -0.20
C ILE A 151 -6.81 14.35 -0.08
N ALA A 152 -6.52 15.49 -0.69
CA ALA A 152 -7.41 16.64 -0.68
C ALA A 152 -8.75 16.35 -1.37
N GLU A 153 -8.75 15.49 -2.39
CA GLU A 153 -9.96 15.10 -3.13
C GLU A 153 -10.78 14.05 -2.35
N VAL A 154 -10.14 12.98 -1.89
CA VAL A 154 -10.85 11.80 -1.39
C VAL A 154 -11.01 11.74 0.13
N HIS A 155 -10.14 12.42 0.90
CA HIS A 155 -10.15 12.41 2.37
C HIS A 155 -10.55 13.76 3.00
N SER A 156 -11.01 14.73 2.19
CA SER A 156 -11.41 16.05 2.71
C SER A 156 -12.51 15.93 3.75
N GLY A 157 -12.26 16.53 4.93
CA GLY A 157 -13.22 16.54 6.04
C GLY A 157 -13.39 15.22 6.80
N LYS A 158 -12.62 14.18 6.44
CA LYS A 158 -12.64 12.86 7.10
C LYS A 158 -11.53 12.74 8.16
N ASP A 159 -11.70 11.82 9.10
CA ASP A 159 -10.57 11.36 9.93
C ASP A 159 -9.65 10.49 9.06
N MET A 160 -8.36 10.76 9.12
CA MET A 160 -7.36 10.06 8.32
C MET A 160 -6.61 8.97 9.13
N ALA A 161 -6.96 8.76 10.39
CA ALA A 161 -6.22 7.83 11.24
C ALA A 161 -6.24 6.41 10.68
N ALA A 162 -7.42 5.90 10.30
CA ALA A 162 -7.56 4.56 9.74
C ALA A 162 -6.80 4.39 8.41
N PHE A 163 -6.80 5.41 7.54
CA PHE A 163 -6.00 5.44 6.32
C PHE A 163 -4.49 5.37 6.62
N PHE A 164 -4.01 6.19 7.56
CA PHE A 164 -2.59 6.11 7.97
C PHE A 164 -2.22 4.79 8.60
N TYR A 165 -3.10 4.15 9.37
CA TYR A 165 -2.85 2.82 9.93
C TYR A 165 -2.69 1.76 8.84
N HIS A 166 -3.47 1.87 7.75
CA HIS A 166 -3.36 0.99 6.58
C HIS A 166 -1.95 1.08 5.96
N GLU A 167 -1.50 2.29 5.66
CA GLU A 167 -0.21 2.51 5.02
C GLU A 167 0.98 2.20 5.95
N LEU A 168 0.87 2.53 7.23
CA LEU A 168 1.88 2.16 8.24
C LEU A 168 1.96 0.65 8.42
N PHE A 169 0.85 -0.07 8.26
CA PHE A 169 0.83 -1.52 8.35
C PHE A 169 1.57 -2.17 7.19
N HIS A 170 1.43 -1.68 5.97
CA HIS A 170 2.24 -2.14 4.85
C HIS A 170 3.74 -1.93 5.12
N LEU A 171 4.11 -0.76 5.60
CA LEU A 171 5.50 -0.48 5.95
C LEU A 171 6.03 -1.38 7.08
N TYR A 172 5.21 -1.65 8.10
CA TYR A 172 5.53 -2.59 9.20
C TYR A 172 5.78 -4.01 8.68
N ARG A 173 4.99 -4.46 7.68
CA ARG A 173 5.11 -5.80 7.11
C ARG A 173 6.20 -5.95 6.06
N GLN A 174 6.71 -4.86 5.50
CA GLN A 174 7.66 -4.84 4.37
C GLN A 174 8.84 -5.82 4.50
N SER A 175 9.32 -6.06 5.72
CA SER A 175 10.41 -7.00 5.98
C SER A 175 9.98 -8.48 6.06
N ARG A 176 8.68 -8.76 6.02
CA ARG A 176 8.08 -10.08 6.19
C ARG A 176 7.49 -10.65 4.91
N ASP A 177 7.38 -9.83 3.88
CA ASP A 177 6.74 -10.22 2.65
C ASP A 177 7.68 -11.00 1.75
N ILE A 178 7.14 -12.09 1.18
CA ILE A 178 7.76 -12.85 0.12
C ILE A 178 7.34 -12.16 -1.18
N ASP A 179 8.21 -12.15 -2.18
CA ASP A 179 7.84 -11.76 -3.54
C ASP A 179 6.75 -12.71 -4.05
N CYS A 180 5.53 -12.24 -4.05
CA CYS A 180 4.33 -13.00 -4.37
C CYS A 180 3.35 -12.16 -5.18
N ALA A 181 3.26 -12.44 -6.49
CA ALA A 181 2.39 -11.73 -7.42
C ALA A 181 0.97 -12.32 -7.53
N ALA A 182 0.66 -13.43 -6.85
CA ALA A 182 -0.66 -14.04 -6.94
C ALA A 182 -1.73 -13.24 -6.19
N ILE A 183 -2.95 -13.25 -6.69
CA ILE A 183 -4.10 -12.53 -6.12
C ILE A 183 -4.31 -12.83 -4.62
N TRP A 184 -4.09 -14.08 -4.17
CA TRP A 184 -4.26 -14.41 -2.76
C TRP A 184 -3.29 -13.66 -1.84
N CYS A 185 -2.11 -13.27 -2.32
CA CYS A 185 -1.16 -12.48 -1.55
C CYS A 185 -1.70 -11.05 -1.35
N SER A 186 -2.12 -10.39 -2.43
CA SER A 186 -2.74 -9.07 -2.36
C SER A 186 -4.03 -9.11 -1.54
N LEU A 187 -4.82 -10.17 -1.67
CA LEU A 187 -6.03 -10.34 -0.87
C LEU A 187 -5.72 -10.36 0.64
N TRP A 188 -4.64 -11.02 1.03
CA TRP A 188 -4.20 -11.06 2.43
C TRP A 188 -3.62 -9.72 2.87
N GLU A 189 -2.69 -9.16 2.11
CA GLU A 189 -2.00 -7.93 2.50
C GLU A 189 -2.97 -6.74 2.62
N GLU A 190 -3.77 -6.48 1.61
CA GLU A 190 -4.74 -5.37 1.59
C GLU A 190 -5.88 -5.61 2.60
N GLY A 191 -6.36 -6.85 2.64
CA GLY A 191 -7.42 -7.21 3.57
C GLY A 191 -7.00 -7.14 5.03
N LEU A 192 -5.78 -7.57 5.35
CA LEU A 192 -5.24 -7.51 6.70
C LEU A 192 -4.93 -6.06 7.10
N ALA A 193 -4.40 -5.23 6.21
CA ALA A 193 -4.17 -3.80 6.46
C ALA A 193 -5.51 -3.10 6.79
N THR A 194 -6.56 -3.35 5.99
CA THR A 194 -7.91 -2.83 6.25
C THR A 194 -8.48 -3.33 7.57
N TYR A 195 -8.28 -4.62 7.90
CA TYR A 195 -8.73 -5.19 9.17
C TYR A 195 -7.98 -4.57 10.36
N VAL A 196 -6.67 -4.43 10.28
CA VAL A 196 -5.85 -3.78 11.32
C VAL A 196 -6.31 -2.35 11.55
N SER A 197 -6.53 -1.59 10.47
CA SER A 197 -7.05 -0.21 10.55
C SER A 197 -8.36 -0.15 11.31
N SER A 198 -9.31 -1.04 11.00
CA SER A 198 -10.60 -1.12 11.70
C SER A 198 -10.49 -1.57 13.16
N ARG A 199 -9.39 -2.22 13.55
CA ARG A 199 -9.15 -2.63 14.94
C ARG A 199 -8.47 -1.54 15.75
N LEU A 200 -7.63 -0.72 15.11
CA LEU A 200 -6.98 0.44 15.73
C LEU A 200 -7.93 1.63 15.84
N ASP A 201 -8.86 1.75 14.89
CA ASP A 201 -9.96 2.71 14.93
C ASP A 201 -11.31 1.99 14.79
N PRO A 202 -11.90 1.52 15.91
CA PRO A 202 -13.18 0.79 15.89
C PRO A 202 -14.39 1.63 15.46
N ASN A 203 -14.26 2.95 15.43
CA ASN A 203 -15.32 3.88 15.01
C ASN A 203 -15.19 4.29 13.53
N ALA A 204 -14.11 3.90 12.85
CA ALA A 204 -13.90 4.22 11.46
C ALA A 204 -15.05 3.68 10.58
N ASN A 205 -15.62 4.54 9.77
CA ASN A 205 -16.63 4.19 8.77
C ASN A 205 -15.99 3.73 7.46
N ASP A 206 -16.81 3.34 6.47
CA ASP A 206 -16.32 2.83 5.18
C ASP A 206 -15.53 3.88 4.37
N ASP A 207 -15.82 5.17 4.54
CA ASP A 207 -15.05 6.25 3.91
C ASP A 207 -13.63 6.35 4.48
N GLU A 208 -13.50 6.21 5.79
CA GLU A 208 -12.23 6.28 6.53
C GLU A 208 -11.39 5.00 6.34
N LEU A 209 -12.04 3.85 6.14
CA LEU A 209 -11.42 2.57 5.79
C LEU A 209 -11.13 2.43 4.28
N VAL A 210 -11.39 3.46 3.48
CA VAL A 210 -11.20 3.47 2.02
C VAL A 210 -12.02 2.37 1.31
N LEU A 211 -13.15 1.96 1.90
CA LEU A 211 -14.10 0.96 1.37
C LEU A 211 -15.29 1.60 0.63
N ASN A 212 -15.23 2.91 0.37
CA ASN A 212 -16.25 3.66 -0.34
C ASN A 212 -15.70 4.40 -1.57
N LEU A 213 -14.56 3.94 -2.10
CA LEU A 213 -13.86 4.55 -3.23
C LEU A 213 -13.55 3.52 -4.32
N PRO A 214 -13.77 3.88 -5.58
CA PRO A 214 -14.45 5.07 -6.11
C PRO A 214 -15.96 5.02 -5.92
N GLU A 215 -16.48 3.95 -5.37
CA GLU A 215 -17.90 3.67 -5.13
C GLU A 215 -18.07 2.77 -3.91
N PRO A 216 -19.28 2.69 -3.32
CA PRO A 216 -19.54 1.84 -2.15
C PRO A 216 -19.23 0.37 -2.41
N ILE A 217 -18.24 -0.20 -1.68
CA ILE A 217 -17.80 -1.58 -1.85
C ILE A 217 -18.59 -2.52 -0.94
N ARG A 218 -18.61 -2.25 0.37
CA ARG A 218 -19.24 -3.12 1.37
C ARG A 218 -20.70 -3.45 1.07
N PRO A 219 -21.61 -2.49 0.86
CA PRO A 219 -23.03 -2.81 0.67
C PRO A 219 -23.27 -3.64 -0.59
N VAL A 220 -22.54 -3.40 -1.69
CA VAL A 220 -22.68 -4.14 -2.94
C VAL A 220 -22.16 -5.57 -2.80
N VAL A 221 -21.00 -5.76 -2.15
CA VAL A 221 -20.44 -7.08 -1.89
C VAL A 221 -21.35 -7.86 -0.93
N GLU A 222 -21.84 -7.24 0.15
CA GLU A 222 -22.73 -7.90 1.10
C GLU A 222 -24.03 -8.40 0.46
N ALA A 223 -24.62 -7.61 -0.42
CA ALA A 223 -25.84 -8.01 -1.14
C ALA A 223 -25.63 -9.26 -2.02
N ASN A 224 -24.40 -9.57 -2.40
CA ASN A 224 -24.05 -10.68 -3.30
C ASN A 224 -22.79 -11.44 -2.83
N ARG A 225 -22.56 -11.52 -1.52
CA ARG A 225 -21.30 -12.01 -0.92
C ARG A 225 -20.80 -13.33 -1.52
N GLY A 226 -21.65 -14.34 -1.57
CA GLY A 226 -21.27 -15.64 -2.09
C GLY A 226 -20.76 -15.59 -3.54
N ARG A 227 -21.41 -14.80 -4.40
CA ARG A 227 -20.98 -14.61 -5.79
C ARG A 227 -19.73 -13.78 -5.90
N ALA A 228 -19.60 -12.70 -5.10
CA ALA A 228 -18.38 -11.87 -5.05
C ALA A 228 -17.16 -12.70 -4.64
N VAL A 229 -17.32 -13.55 -3.61
CA VAL A 229 -16.26 -14.46 -3.17
C VAL A 229 -15.91 -15.47 -4.27
N CYS A 230 -16.87 -15.98 -5.04
CA CYS A 230 -16.59 -16.86 -6.17
C CYS A 230 -15.74 -16.19 -7.25
N GLU A 231 -15.94 -14.89 -7.53
CA GLU A 231 -15.09 -14.16 -8.46
C GLU A 231 -13.64 -14.06 -7.98
N VAL A 232 -13.41 -13.89 -6.69
CA VAL A 232 -12.07 -13.94 -6.10
C VAL A 232 -11.48 -15.36 -6.18
N VAL A 233 -12.26 -16.40 -5.83
CA VAL A 233 -11.80 -17.80 -5.84
C VAL A 233 -11.33 -18.23 -7.24
N ARG A 234 -12.03 -17.84 -8.30
CA ARG A 234 -11.63 -18.13 -9.69
C ARG A 234 -10.28 -17.53 -10.08
N ARG A 235 -9.89 -16.44 -9.44
CA ARG A 235 -8.65 -15.67 -9.71
C ARG A 235 -7.58 -15.87 -8.68
N LEU A 236 -7.83 -16.66 -7.65
CA LEU A 236 -7.03 -16.70 -6.43
C LEU A 236 -5.53 -16.95 -6.68
N ASP A 237 -5.19 -17.80 -7.64
CA ASP A 237 -3.81 -18.11 -8.03
C ASP A 237 -3.34 -17.37 -9.29
N SER A 238 -4.16 -16.47 -9.83
CA SER A 238 -3.77 -15.66 -10.99
C SER A 238 -2.66 -14.69 -10.63
N THR A 239 -1.76 -14.46 -11.57
CA THR A 239 -0.72 -13.41 -11.53
C THR A 239 -0.92 -12.41 -12.68
N ALA A 240 -2.08 -12.43 -13.32
CA ALA A 240 -2.37 -11.55 -14.45
C ALA A 240 -2.75 -10.14 -13.96
N ASP A 241 -2.13 -9.11 -14.54
CA ASP A 241 -2.37 -7.69 -14.19
C ASP A 241 -3.86 -7.32 -14.27
N ARG A 242 -4.58 -7.82 -15.28
CA ARG A 242 -6.03 -7.57 -15.41
C ARG A 242 -6.86 -8.10 -14.23
N ASP A 243 -6.46 -9.22 -13.62
CA ASP A 243 -7.18 -9.80 -12.49
C ASP A 243 -6.86 -9.02 -11.21
N PHE A 244 -5.62 -8.51 -11.09
CA PHE A 244 -5.22 -7.60 -10.04
C PHE A 244 -5.96 -6.26 -10.18
N SER A 245 -5.95 -5.66 -11.38
CA SER A 245 -6.64 -4.40 -11.66
C SER A 245 -8.13 -4.50 -11.32
N ALA A 246 -8.81 -5.58 -11.74
CA ALA A 246 -10.23 -5.80 -11.48
C ALA A 246 -10.61 -5.94 -9.99
N LEU A 247 -9.67 -6.35 -9.13
CA LEU A 247 -9.93 -6.61 -7.71
C LEU A 247 -9.39 -5.53 -6.77
N PHE A 248 -8.32 -4.81 -7.18
CA PHE A 248 -7.59 -3.90 -6.28
C PHE A 248 -7.37 -2.50 -6.83
N GLN A 249 -7.60 -2.27 -8.14
CA GLN A 249 -7.48 -0.95 -8.76
C GLN A 249 -8.85 -0.40 -9.18
N GLY A 250 -8.88 0.86 -9.63
CA GLY A 250 -10.12 1.53 -10.03
C GLY A 250 -10.50 1.34 -11.50
N ASP A 251 -9.59 0.85 -12.34
CA ASP A 251 -9.69 0.93 -13.80
C ASP A 251 -10.54 -0.16 -14.43
N ASP A 252 -10.45 -1.38 -13.89
CA ASP A 252 -11.19 -2.55 -14.37
C ASP A 252 -12.32 -2.93 -13.41
N ARG A 253 -13.38 -3.53 -13.95
CA ARG A 253 -14.54 -4.00 -13.16
C ARG A 253 -14.93 -5.41 -13.52
N LEU A 254 -15.30 -6.17 -12.51
CA LEU A 254 -16.05 -7.40 -12.71
C LEU A 254 -17.55 -7.09 -12.86
N PRO A 255 -18.26 -7.70 -13.83
CA PRO A 255 -19.67 -7.41 -14.06
C PRO A 255 -20.54 -7.58 -12.82
N GLY A 256 -21.17 -6.47 -12.39
CA GLY A 256 -22.07 -6.43 -11.23
C GLY A 256 -21.37 -6.32 -9.87
N PHE A 257 -20.06 -5.99 -9.86
CA PHE A 257 -19.30 -5.73 -8.65
C PHE A 257 -18.54 -4.40 -8.74
N PRO A 258 -18.30 -3.73 -7.60
CA PRO A 258 -17.47 -2.54 -7.58
C PRO A 258 -16.00 -2.90 -7.85
N SER A 259 -15.28 -1.95 -8.42
CA SER A 259 -13.83 -2.01 -8.41
C SER A 259 -13.30 -2.07 -6.97
N ARG A 260 -12.08 -2.60 -6.77
CA ARG A 260 -11.44 -2.72 -5.46
C ARG A 260 -12.17 -3.61 -4.44
N MET A 261 -13.13 -4.45 -4.86
CA MET A 261 -13.83 -5.35 -3.93
C MET A 261 -12.91 -6.33 -3.20
N GLY A 262 -11.71 -6.56 -3.70
CA GLY A 262 -10.67 -7.38 -3.08
C GLY A 262 -10.30 -6.89 -1.68
N TYR A 263 -10.29 -5.59 -1.44
CA TYR A 263 -10.05 -5.00 -0.11
C TYR A 263 -11.07 -5.50 0.92
N TYR A 264 -12.34 -5.45 0.57
CA TYR A 264 -13.38 -5.86 1.52
C TYR A 264 -13.46 -7.38 1.69
N ILE A 265 -13.29 -8.15 0.62
CA ILE A 265 -13.26 -9.62 0.74
C ILE A 265 -12.03 -10.07 1.54
N GLY A 266 -10.88 -9.45 1.31
CA GLY A 266 -9.68 -9.66 2.12
C GLY A 266 -9.88 -9.27 3.60
N TYR A 267 -10.56 -8.15 3.87
CA TYR A 267 -10.97 -7.78 5.22
C TYR A 267 -11.82 -8.88 5.88
N LEU A 268 -12.79 -9.45 5.17
CA LEU A 268 -13.61 -10.55 5.69
C LEU A 268 -12.77 -11.80 6.01
N VAL A 269 -11.79 -12.10 5.16
CA VAL A 269 -10.84 -13.21 5.39
C VAL A 269 -9.99 -12.95 6.64
N ALA A 270 -9.42 -11.75 6.76
CA ALA A 270 -8.62 -11.35 7.92
C ALA A 270 -9.46 -11.33 9.22
N ALA A 271 -10.69 -10.84 9.15
CA ALA A 271 -11.62 -10.84 10.28
C ALA A 271 -12.01 -12.29 10.72
N ASP A 272 -12.15 -13.21 9.76
CA ASP A 272 -12.37 -14.62 10.07
C ASP A 272 -11.17 -15.26 10.80
N ALA A 273 -9.96 -14.98 10.34
CA ALA A 273 -8.72 -15.40 11.00
C ALA A 273 -8.57 -14.74 12.38
N GLY A 274 -8.98 -13.48 12.52
CA GLY A 274 -8.95 -12.69 13.75
C GLY A 274 -9.83 -13.24 14.88
N ARG A 275 -10.77 -14.16 14.58
CA ARG A 275 -11.51 -14.89 15.61
C ARG A 275 -10.66 -15.90 16.37
N ARG A 276 -9.53 -16.33 15.79
CA ARG A 276 -8.65 -17.37 16.35
C ARG A 276 -7.29 -16.83 16.79
N TYR A 277 -6.83 -15.78 16.13
CA TYR A 277 -5.50 -15.23 16.32
C TYR A 277 -5.59 -13.77 16.77
N GLY A 278 -4.78 -13.39 17.74
CA GLY A 278 -4.63 -11.99 18.13
C GLY A 278 -3.99 -11.17 17.01
N LEU A 279 -4.17 -9.85 17.09
CA LEU A 279 -3.76 -8.90 16.06
C LEU A 279 -2.25 -8.98 15.74
N HIS A 280 -1.40 -9.08 16.76
CA HIS A 280 0.04 -9.27 16.59
C HIS A 280 0.39 -10.55 15.83
N ARG A 281 -0.26 -11.68 16.17
CA ARG A 281 0.01 -12.95 15.47
C ARG A 281 -0.40 -12.86 13.99
N LEU A 282 -1.50 -12.18 13.68
CA LEU A 282 -1.90 -11.94 12.29
C LEU A 282 -0.89 -11.04 11.57
N ALA A 283 -0.44 -9.98 12.23
CA ALA A 283 0.54 -9.05 11.68
C ALA A 283 1.90 -9.70 11.41
N ASP A 284 2.28 -10.70 12.23
CA ASP A 284 3.54 -11.43 12.08
C ASP A 284 3.43 -12.67 11.16
N MET A 285 2.22 -13.02 10.75
CA MET A 285 1.98 -14.19 9.90
C MET A 285 2.47 -13.95 8.47
N SER A 286 3.34 -14.82 7.99
CA SER A 286 3.75 -14.77 6.59
C SER A 286 2.58 -15.09 5.65
N VAL A 287 2.67 -14.64 4.40
CA VAL A 287 1.64 -14.94 3.38
C VAL A 287 1.47 -16.45 3.19
N VAL A 288 2.55 -17.23 3.27
CA VAL A 288 2.50 -18.71 3.14
C VAL A 288 1.72 -19.35 4.30
N GLU A 289 1.93 -18.88 5.53
CA GLU A 289 1.15 -19.33 6.70
C GLU A 289 -0.32 -18.92 6.62
N ALA A 290 -0.62 -17.77 5.98
CA ALA A 290 -1.97 -17.26 5.82
C ALA A 290 -2.77 -18.06 4.78
N ARG A 291 -2.13 -18.67 3.77
CA ARG A 291 -2.82 -19.34 2.66
C ARG A 291 -3.89 -20.35 3.10
N PRO A 292 -3.66 -21.28 4.04
CA PRO A 292 -4.70 -22.19 4.52
C PRO A 292 -5.89 -21.48 5.20
N LEU A 293 -5.66 -20.33 5.83
CA LEU A 293 -6.71 -19.52 6.46
C LEU A 293 -7.56 -18.82 5.39
N ILE A 294 -6.93 -18.30 4.36
CA ILE A 294 -7.58 -17.69 3.18
C ILE A 294 -8.49 -18.71 2.53
N ASP A 295 -7.96 -19.90 2.17
CA ASP A 295 -8.71 -20.99 1.54
C ASP A 295 -9.90 -21.41 2.38
N ALA A 296 -9.71 -21.56 3.70
CA ALA A 296 -10.78 -21.96 4.60
C ALA A 296 -11.87 -20.87 4.75
N ALA A 297 -11.50 -19.59 4.83
CA ALA A 297 -12.44 -18.48 4.92
C ALA A 297 -13.25 -18.34 3.63
N LEU A 298 -12.60 -18.33 2.48
CA LEU A 298 -13.26 -18.25 1.17
C LEU A 298 -14.21 -19.44 0.95
N SER A 299 -13.80 -20.66 1.32
CA SER A 299 -14.67 -21.86 1.20
C SER A 299 -15.92 -21.79 2.05
N ARG A 300 -15.90 -21.05 3.17
CA ARG A 300 -17.11 -20.86 3.99
C ARG A 300 -18.06 -19.81 3.43
N MET A 301 -17.53 -18.82 2.73
CA MET A 301 -18.30 -17.68 2.22
C MET A 301 -18.80 -17.86 0.79
N ALA A 302 -18.11 -18.68 -0.02
CA ALA A 302 -18.45 -18.89 -1.42
C ALA A 302 -19.71 -19.76 -1.58
N THR A 303 -20.48 -19.49 -2.66
CA THR A 303 -21.67 -20.27 -3.05
C THR A 303 -21.47 -21.08 -4.33
N CYS A 304 -20.29 -21.02 -4.94
CA CYS A 304 -19.91 -21.72 -6.16
C CYS A 304 -19.39 -23.13 -5.87
N SER A 305 -20.13 -24.14 -6.23
CA SER A 305 -19.85 -25.53 -5.84
C SER A 305 -18.56 -26.12 -6.43
N THR A 306 -18.21 -25.79 -7.67
CA THR A 306 -17.01 -26.29 -8.39
C THR A 306 -15.73 -25.69 -7.82
N GLU A 307 -15.70 -24.39 -7.62
CA GLU A 307 -14.54 -23.64 -7.13
C GLU A 307 -14.24 -23.97 -5.66
N ILE A 308 -15.28 -24.24 -4.85
CA ILE A 308 -15.09 -24.67 -3.46
C ILE A 308 -14.35 -26.01 -3.39
N ALA A 309 -14.64 -26.95 -4.32
CA ALA A 309 -13.98 -28.24 -4.35
C ALA A 309 -12.48 -28.12 -4.63
N GLU A 310 -12.07 -27.20 -5.53
CA GLU A 310 -10.67 -26.93 -5.84
C GLU A 310 -9.92 -26.33 -4.67
N VAL A 311 -10.49 -25.32 -3.98
CA VAL A 311 -9.88 -24.70 -2.81
C VAL A 311 -9.70 -25.71 -1.68
N ARG A 312 -10.69 -26.57 -1.44
CA ARG A 312 -10.60 -27.66 -0.44
C ARG A 312 -9.58 -28.72 -0.81
N GLY A 313 -9.41 -29.02 -2.11
CA GLY A 313 -8.39 -29.94 -2.61
C GLY A 313 -6.99 -29.45 -2.30
N ARG A 314 -6.70 -28.16 -2.54
CA ARG A 314 -5.42 -27.51 -2.25
C ARG A 314 -5.07 -27.52 -0.76
N SER A 315 -6.04 -27.23 0.11
CA SER A 315 -5.84 -27.23 1.57
C SER A 315 -5.48 -28.60 2.13
N ARG A 316 -5.88 -29.70 1.45
CA ARG A 316 -5.52 -31.07 1.84
C ARG A 316 -4.11 -31.44 1.39
N THR A 317 -3.66 -31.00 0.22
CA THR A 317 -2.30 -31.31 -0.29
C THR A 317 -1.22 -30.62 0.55
N HIS A 318 -1.46 -29.41 1.03
CA HIS A 318 -0.53 -28.72 1.95
C HIS A 318 -0.40 -29.36 3.34
N ARG A 319 -1.37 -30.20 3.78
CA ARG A 319 -1.28 -30.94 5.06
C ARG A 319 -0.50 -32.25 4.97
N VAL A 320 -0.26 -32.76 3.79
CA VAL A 320 0.42 -34.07 3.59
C VAL A 320 1.92 -33.88 3.32
N SER A 321 2.39 -32.64 3.14
CA SER A 321 3.80 -32.32 2.81
C SER A 321 4.62 -31.77 3.98
N ASN A 322 4.10 -31.88 5.22
CA ASN A 322 4.84 -31.52 6.47
C ASN A 322 5.11 -32.74 7.32
#